data_ff7a69b275bed30e1cd1a270e66e6a5a
#
_entry.id   ff7a69b275bed30e1cd1a270e66e6a5a
#
_cell.length_a   1.000
_cell.length_b   1.000
_cell.length_c   1.000
_cell.angle_alpha   90.00
_cell.angle_beta   90.00
_cell.angle_gamma   90.00
#
_symmetry.space_group_name_H-M   'P 1'
#
loop_
_entity.id
_entity.type
_entity.pdbx_description
1 polymer ?
#
loop_
_entity_poly.entity_id
_entity_poly.type
_entity_poly.pdbx_seq_one_letter_code
_entity_poly.pdbx_strand_id
1 'polypeptide(L)'
;AAIAVAIGMSVWRAREAKNVETYGSARWARAEEVQAAALLGPDGVVLGKYEDAYLRHDGPEHVLCFAPTRSGKGVGLVVPSLLTWAGSAIVHDIKGENWQLTSGFRARHGRVLLFDPTNACSSAYNPLLEVRRGQWEVRDVQNVADILVDPEGSLEKRNHWEKTSHALLVGAILHVLYAEADKTLAGVAAFLSDPRRPIESTLAAMMKTAHLGKAGPHPVIASAARELLNKSDNERSGVLSTAMSFLGLYRDPVVAQVTRRCDWRISEIVGGQRPATLYLVVPPSDIARTKPLIRLILNQIGRRLTEDLHAKGRRHRLLLMLDEFPALGRLDFFESALAFMAGYGLKAF
;
A
#
# COMPACT_ATOMS: atom_id res chain seq x y z
N ALA A 1 59.43 -5.50 -43.25
CA ALA A 1 58.01 -5.97 -43.22
C ALA A 1 57.58 -6.45 -41.85
N ALA A 2 58.32 -7.37 -41.14
CA ALA A 2 57.94 -7.95 -39.89
C ALA A 2 57.77 -6.94 -38.72
N ILE A 3 58.68 -5.93 -38.64
CA ILE A 3 58.67 -4.87 -37.62
C ILE A 3 57.41 -3.96 -37.78
N ALA A 4 57.04 -3.63 -39.02
CA ALA A 4 55.87 -2.80 -39.27
C ALA A 4 54.56 -3.51 -38.92
N VAL A 5 54.49 -4.83 -39.16
CA VAL A 5 53.36 -5.67 -38.74
C VAL A 5 53.28 -5.77 -37.21
N ALA A 6 54.41 -5.97 -36.53
CA ALA A 6 54.43 -6.03 -35.06
C ALA A 6 54.02 -4.70 -34.42
N ILE A 7 54.45 -3.55 -34.96
CA ILE A 7 54.01 -2.23 -34.51
C ILE A 7 52.51 -2.03 -34.77
N GLY A 8 52.04 -2.39 -35.97
CA GLY A 8 50.62 -2.31 -36.32
C GLY A 8 49.75 -3.15 -35.44
N MET A 9 50.13 -4.38 -35.13
CA MET A 9 49.42 -5.24 -34.18
C MET A 9 49.47 -4.73 -32.73
N SER A 10 50.60 -4.14 -32.29
CA SER A 10 50.69 -3.53 -30.97
C SER A 10 49.80 -2.30 -30.84
N VAL A 11 49.75 -1.45 -31.87
CA VAL A 11 48.85 -0.29 -31.91
C VAL A 11 47.39 -0.73 -31.96
N TRP A 12 47.07 -1.74 -32.74
CA TRP A 12 45.74 -2.32 -32.82
C TRP A 12 45.30 -2.93 -31.46
N ARG A 13 46.16 -3.76 -30.83
CA ARG A 13 45.92 -4.29 -29.48
C ARG A 13 45.77 -3.20 -28.42
N ALA A 14 46.58 -2.14 -28.48
CA ALA A 14 46.49 -1.01 -27.57
C ALA A 14 45.20 -0.18 -27.77
N ARG A 15 44.64 -0.14 -28.99
CA ARG A 15 43.32 0.46 -29.26
C ARG A 15 42.18 -0.42 -28.81
N GLU A 16 42.27 -1.73 -28.98
CA GLU A 16 41.27 -2.68 -28.52
C GLU A 16 41.27 -2.82 -27.01
N ALA A 17 42.45 -2.79 -26.37
CA ALA A 17 42.58 -2.76 -24.91
C ALA A 17 42.01 -1.47 -24.25
N LYS A 18 41.75 -0.41 -25.02
CA LYS A 18 41.02 0.79 -24.55
C LYS A 18 39.51 0.62 -24.58
N ASN A 19 38.98 -0.38 -25.25
CA ASN A 19 37.57 -0.80 -25.14
C ASN A 19 37.42 -1.73 -23.91
N VAL A 20 37.55 -1.19 -22.71
CA VAL A 20 37.41 -1.95 -21.47
C VAL A 20 35.92 -2.14 -21.17
N GLU A 21 35.25 -2.93 -21.99
CA GLU A 21 33.90 -3.45 -21.71
C GLU A 21 33.95 -4.71 -20.85
N THR A 22 35.11 -5.09 -20.32
CA THR A 22 35.33 -6.29 -19.50
C THR A 22 34.44 -6.34 -18.26
N TYR A 23 34.01 -5.18 -17.76
CA TYR A 23 33.15 -5.02 -16.59
C TYR A 23 31.79 -4.34 -16.92
N GLY A 24 31.41 -4.27 -18.19
CA GLY A 24 30.18 -3.66 -18.68
C GLY A 24 30.43 -2.36 -19.47
N SER A 25 29.38 -1.92 -20.16
CA SER A 25 29.41 -0.71 -21.01
C SER A 25 29.03 0.58 -20.27
N ALA A 26 28.88 0.52 -18.93
CA ALA A 26 28.48 1.67 -18.14
C ALA A 26 29.51 2.81 -18.19
N ARG A 27 29.03 4.02 -18.50
CA ARG A 27 29.83 5.26 -18.54
C ARG A 27 28.96 6.44 -18.15
N TRP A 28 29.58 7.57 -17.88
CA TRP A 28 28.85 8.82 -17.68
C TRP A 28 28.16 9.24 -18.97
N ALA A 29 26.90 9.70 -18.84
CA ALA A 29 26.12 10.20 -19.97
C ALA A 29 26.71 11.52 -20.50
N ARG A 30 26.60 11.75 -21.82
CA ARG A 30 26.94 13.02 -22.46
C ARG A 30 25.71 13.96 -22.39
N ALA A 31 25.95 15.25 -22.59
CA ALA A 31 24.90 16.27 -22.58
C ALA A 31 23.76 15.96 -23.56
N GLU A 32 24.11 15.52 -24.80
CA GLU A 32 23.14 15.18 -25.83
C GLU A 32 22.26 13.98 -25.43
N GLU A 33 22.82 13.01 -24.71
CA GLU A 33 22.09 11.85 -24.21
C GLU A 33 21.13 12.23 -23.08
N VAL A 34 21.53 13.14 -22.19
CA VAL A 34 20.68 13.69 -21.13
C VAL A 34 19.51 14.46 -21.73
N GLN A 35 19.76 15.28 -22.76
CA GLN A 35 18.72 15.98 -23.50
C GLN A 35 17.77 15.03 -24.24
N ALA A 36 18.32 14.04 -24.94
CA ALA A 36 17.52 13.04 -25.67
C ALA A 36 16.64 12.20 -24.75
N ALA A 37 17.08 11.98 -23.50
CA ALA A 37 16.30 11.30 -22.47
C ALA A 37 15.20 12.18 -21.84
N ALA A 38 15.08 13.46 -22.26
CA ALA A 38 14.10 14.42 -21.74
C ALA A 38 14.13 14.63 -20.21
N LEU A 39 15.31 14.47 -19.59
CA LEU A 39 15.45 14.54 -18.13
C LEU A 39 15.61 15.97 -17.59
N LEU A 40 15.74 16.98 -18.43
CA LEU A 40 15.91 18.39 -18.05
C LEU A 40 14.58 19.17 -17.99
N GLY A 41 13.45 18.47 -18.05
CA GLY A 41 12.12 19.07 -17.94
C GLY A 41 11.84 19.60 -16.54
N PRO A 42 10.78 20.49 -16.40
CA PRO A 42 10.41 21.09 -15.13
C PRO A 42 9.65 20.13 -14.18
N ASP A 43 9.04 19.09 -14.74
CA ASP A 43 8.12 18.21 -14.03
C ASP A 43 8.72 16.82 -13.75
N GLY A 44 8.09 16.08 -12.84
CA GLY A 44 8.45 14.71 -12.52
C GLY A 44 9.21 14.56 -11.20
N VAL A 45 9.64 13.32 -10.93
CA VAL A 45 10.45 12.99 -9.75
C VAL A 45 11.92 13.29 -10.02
N VAL A 46 12.63 13.74 -8.98
CA VAL A 46 14.06 14.09 -9.08
C VAL A 46 14.89 12.81 -9.04
N LEU A 47 15.76 12.64 -10.04
CA LEU A 47 16.71 11.52 -10.13
C LEU A 47 18.13 11.90 -9.73
N GLY A 48 18.43 13.19 -9.68
CA GLY A 48 19.76 13.70 -9.35
C GLY A 48 20.00 15.07 -9.95
N LYS A 49 21.27 15.42 -10.13
CA LYS A 49 21.72 16.66 -10.79
C LYS A 49 22.68 16.33 -11.94
N TYR A 50 22.58 17.11 -12.99
CA TYR A 50 23.59 17.20 -14.06
C TYR A 50 24.05 18.65 -14.11
N GLU A 51 25.29 18.89 -13.77
CA GLU A 51 25.80 20.24 -13.53
C GLU A 51 24.92 20.98 -12.50
N ASP A 52 24.31 22.12 -12.85
CA ASP A 52 23.43 22.89 -11.97
C ASP A 52 21.94 22.57 -12.15
N ALA A 53 21.57 21.74 -13.13
CA ALA A 53 20.19 21.38 -13.42
C ALA A 53 19.76 20.08 -12.68
N TYR A 54 18.52 20.04 -12.20
CA TYR A 54 17.93 18.80 -11.71
C TYR A 54 17.54 17.89 -12.88
N LEU A 55 17.91 16.62 -12.79
CA LEU A 55 17.41 15.57 -13.65
C LEU A 55 16.06 15.10 -13.11
N ARG A 56 15.02 15.14 -13.91
CA ARG A 56 13.65 14.78 -13.55
C ARG A 56 13.07 13.79 -14.51
N HIS A 57 12.26 12.90 -13.99
CA HIS A 57 11.58 11.88 -14.78
C HIS A 57 10.07 11.99 -14.62
N ASP A 58 9.41 12.50 -15.66
CA ASP A 58 7.94 12.65 -15.71
C ASP A 58 7.24 11.52 -16.46
N GLY A 59 7.96 10.60 -17.06
CA GLY A 59 7.41 9.42 -17.74
C GLY A 59 6.55 8.54 -16.85
N PRO A 60 5.81 7.61 -17.45
CA PRO A 60 4.92 6.70 -16.71
C PRO A 60 5.69 5.65 -15.89
N GLU A 61 6.96 5.41 -16.21
CA GLU A 61 7.76 4.35 -15.60
C GLU A 61 7.97 4.61 -14.10
N HIS A 62 8.00 3.53 -13.33
CA HIS A 62 8.35 3.56 -11.92
C HIS A 62 9.86 3.76 -11.72
N VAL A 63 10.24 4.29 -10.58
CA VAL A 63 11.65 4.48 -10.22
C VAL A 63 12.00 3.59 -9.05
N LEU A 64 13.08 2.84 -9.17
CA LEU A 64 13.65 2.04 -8.09
C LEU A 64 15.06 2.54 -7.76
N CYS A 65 15.26 2.95 -6.51
CA CYS A 65 16.55 3.44 -6.01
C CYS A 65 17.14 2.46 -5.00
N PHE A 66 18.30 1.89 -5.34
CA PHE A 66 19.13 1.13 -4.41
C PHE A 66 20.20 2.04 -3.83
N ALA A 67 20.13 2.28 -2.52
CA ALA A 67 21.07 3.15 -1.86
C ALA A 67 21.30 2.70 -0.40
N PRO A 68 22.54 2.65 0.09
CA PRO A 68 22.81 2.30 1.47
C PRO A 68 22.30 3.38 2.44
N THR A 69 22.22 3.04 3.70
CA THR A 69 21.87 3.99 4.75
C THR A 69 22.86 5.16 4.76
N ARG A 70 22.37 6.39 4.95
CA ARG A 70 23.13 7.65 4.93
C ARG A 70 23.78 8.01 3.60
N SER A 71 23.36 7.43 2.50
CA SER A 71 23.82 7.80 1.14
C SER A 71 23.28 9.13 0.62
N GLY A 72 22.39 9.78 1.38
CA GLY A 72 21.76 11.02 0.93
C GLY A 72 20.45 10.82 0.13
N LYS A 73 19.92 9.59 0.01
CA LYS A 73 18.67 9.27 -0.71
C LYS A 73 17.52 10.21 -0.32
N GLY A 74 17.27 10.39 0.98
CA GLY A 74 16.19 11.24 1.49
C GLY A 74 16.33 12.68 1.02
N VAL A 75 17.47 13.32 1.32
CA VAL A 75 17.69 14.75 1.02
C VAL A 75 17.95 15.02 -0.47
N GLY A 76 18.51 14.04 -1.21
CA GLY A 76 18.85 14.20 -2.63
C GLY A 76 17.75 13.84 -3.60
N LEU A 77 16.86 12.91 -3.24
CA LEU A 77 15.83 12.38 -4.16
C LEU A 77 14.42 12.54 -3.60
N VAL A 78 14.15 12.04 -2.38
CA VAL A 78 12.80 11.98 -1.81
C VAL A 78 12.26 13.38 -1.53
N VAL A 79 12.97 14.16 -0.73
CA VAL A 79 12.54 15.53 -0.36
C VAL A 79 12.42 16.43 -1.58
N PRO A 80 13.40 16.54 -2.51
CA PRO A 80 13.24 17.35 -3.72
C PRO A 80 12.08 16.90 -4.59
N SER A 81 11.85 15.59 -4.73
CA SER A 81 10.68 15.07 -5.47
C SER A 81 9.37 15.50 -4.82
N LEU A 82 9.23 15.38 -3.50
CA LEU A 82 8.02 15.79 -2.79
C LEU A 82 7.77 17.30 -2.85
N LEU A 83 8.82 18.11 -2.85
CA LEU A 83 8.70 19.57 -2.98
C LEU A 83 8.31 20.03 -4.40
N THR A 84 8.57 19.24 -5.41
CA THR A 84 8.34 19.64 -6.82
C THR A 84 7.25 18.85 -7.53
N TRP A 85 6.78 17.72 -6.96
CA TRP A 85 5.69 16.94 -7.55
C TRP A 85 4.37 17.70 -7.50
N ALA A 86 3.77 18.00 -8.66
CA ALA A 86 2.55 18.78 -8.77
C ALA A 86 1.28 17.99 -8.40
N GLY A 87 1.30 16.66 -8.55
CA GLY A 87 0.15 15.80 -8.28
C GLY A 87 -0.03 15.41 -6.81
N SER A 88 -0.93 14.48 -6.59
CA SER A 88 -1.14 13.85 -5.27
C SER A 88 0.00 12.91 -4.92
N ALA A 89 0.21 12.67 -3.65
CA ALA A 89 1.25 11.75 -3.18
C ALA A 89 0.79 10.94 -1.96
N ILE A 90 1.26 9.69 -1.88
CA ILE A 90 1.22 8.88 -0.66
C ILE A 90 2.67 8.61 -0.29
N VAL A 91 3.03 8.95 0.92
CA VAL A 91 4.41 8.89 1.41
C VAL A 91 4.49 7.90 2.55
N HIS A 92 5.20 6.78 2.36
CA HIS A 92 5.54 5.87 3.45
C HIS A 92 6.79 6.38 4.16
N ASP A 93 6.63 6.82 5.41
CA ASP A 93 7.63 7.58 6.16
C ASP A 93 7.84 6.97 7.56
N ILE A 94 8.86 6.14 7.70
CA ILE A 94 9.12 5.40 8.95
C ILE A 94 9.51 6.30 10.12
N LYS A 95 10.18 7.43 9.85
CA LYS A 95 10.69 8.30 10.92
C LYS A 95 9.92 9.61 11.07
N GLY A 96 9.02 9.91 10.14
CA GLY A 96 8.36 11.20 10.07
C GLY A 96 9.26 12.33 9.56
N GLU A 97 10.45 12.01 9.02
CA GLU A 97 11.37 13.01 8.47
C GLU A 97 10.80 13.69 7.23
N ASN A 98 10.19 12.91 6.32
CA ASN A 98 9.56 13.44 5.11
C ASN A 98 8.34 14.32 5.46
N TRP A 99 7.55 13.91 6.46
CA TRP A 99 6.47 14.73 7.00
C TRP A 99 6.99 16.07 7.51
N GLN A 100 8.00 16.06 8.37
CA GLN A 100 8.54 17.28 8.99
C GLN A 100 9.12 18.25 7.94
N LEU A 101 9.82 17.72 6.92
CA LEU A 101 10.52 18.54 5.94
C LEU A 101 9.62 19.05 4.82
N THR A 102 8.53 18.36 4.48
CA THR A 102 7.79 18.64 3.25
C THR A 102 6.31 18.99 3.44
N SER A 103 5.70 18.60 4.58
CA SER A 103 4.26 18.79 4.80
C SER A 103 3.82 20.26 4.75
N GLY A 104 4.59 21.16 5.38
CA GLY A 104 4.30 22.61 5.39
C GLY A 104 4.34 23.24 3.99
N PHE A 105 5.28 22.79 3.14
CA PHE A 105 5.32 23.24 1.74
C PHE A 105 4.14 22.66 0.95
N ARG A 106 3.90 21.35 1.07
CA ARG A 106 2.78 20.66 0.40
C ARG A 106 1.42 21.26 0.76
N ALA A 107 1.25 21.74 1.99
CA ALA A 107 0.01 22.37 2.46
C ALA A 107 -0.34 23.68 1.72
N ARG A 108 0.65 24.38 1.15
CA ARG A 108 0.42 25.56 0.32
C ARG A 108 -0.24 25.22 -1.02
N HIS A 109 0.01 24.02 -1.53
CA HIS A 109 -0.42 23.57 -2.85
C HIS A 109 -1.60 22.61 -2.82
N GLY A 110 -1.82 21.90 -1.73
CA GLY A 110 -2.84 20.86 -1.63
C GLY A 110 -3.31 20.57 -0.21
N ARG A 111 -4.13 19.54 -0.09
CA ARG A 111 -4.53 18.97 1.21
C ARG A 111 -3.43 18.08 1.73
N VAL A 112 -3.07 18.22 3.01
CA VAL A 112 -2.06 17.38 3.66
C VAL A 112 -2.68 16.63 4.80
N LEU A 113 -2.41 15.33 4.87
CA LEU A 113 -2.97 14.39 5.82
C LEU A 113 -1.82 13.60 6.46
N LEU A 114 -1.84 13.48 7.77
CA LEU A 114 -0.95 12.60 8.53
C LEU A 114 -1.76 11.41 9.02
N PHE A 115 -1.36 10.20 8.67
CA PHE A 115 -1.85 8.98 9.27
C PHE A 115 -0.72 8.29 10.03
N ASP A 116 -0.84 8.29 11.34
CA ASP A 116 0.06 7.62 12.27
C ASP A 116 -0.79 6.77 13.21
N PRO A 117 -0.78 5.43 13.10
CA PRO A 117 -1.61 4.55 13.91
C PRO A 117 -1.22 4.52 15.39
N THR A 118 -0.14 5.18 15.78
CA THR A 118 0.33 5.30 17.17
C THR A 118 -0.02 6.64 17.80
N ASN A 119 -0.63 7.56 17.04
CA ASN A 119 -0.95 8.92 17.46
C ASN A 119 -2.46 9.19 17.40
N ALA A 120 -3.08 9.33 18.54
CA ALA A 120 -4.52 9.61 18.68
C ALA A 120 -5.00 10.90 17.98
N CYS A 121 -4.09 11.86 17.74
CA CYS A 121 -4.39 13.11 17.02
C CYS A 121 -4.21 12.99 15.49
N SER A 122 -3.84 11.82 15.00
CA SER A 122 -3.70 11.53 13.57
C SER A 122 -5.03 11.64 12.81
N SER A 123 -4.96 11.89 11.52
CA SER A 123 -6.11 11.70 10.63
C SER A 123 -6.58 10.25 10.72
N ALA A 124 -7.88 10.03 10.71
CA ALA A 124 -8.46 8.71 10.83
C ALA A 124 -8.79 8.10 9.46
N TYR A 125 -8.64 6.79 9.37
CA TYR A 125 -9.06 6.01 8.20
C TYR A 125 -9.60 4.64 8.62
N ASN A 126 -10.86 4.39 8.33
CA ASN A 126 -11.53 3.12 8.57
C ASN A 126 -11.60 2.31 7.28
N PRO A 127 -10.83 1.22 7.15
CA PRO A 127 -10.83 0.39 5.95
C PRO A 127 -12.20 -0.16 5.57
N LEU A 128 -13.07 -0.43 6.54
CA LEU A 128 -14.39 -0.99 6.29
C LEU A 128 -15.38 0.02 5.70
N LEU A 129 -15.16 1.32 5.89
CA LEU A 129 -15.98 2.35 5.28
C LEU A 129 -15.68 2.56 3.78
N GLU A 130 -14.61 1.98 3.25
CA GLU A 130 -14.33 1.93 1.80
C GLU A 130 -15.03 0.75 1.10
N VAL A 131 -15.64 -0.16 1.84
CA VAL A 131 -16.41 -1.28 1.27
C VAL A 131 -17.67 -0.75 0.60
N ARG A 132 -17.83 -1.04 -0.67
CA ARG A 132 -18.99 -0.65 -1.50
C ARG A 132 -20.10 -1.65 -1.32
N ARG A 133 -21.22 -1.19 -0.84
CA ARG A 133 -22.41 -2.03 -0.63
C ARG A 133 -23.00 -2.54 -1.95
N GLY A 134 -23.64 -3.71 -1.88
CA GLY A 134 -24.27 -4.36 -3.02
C GLY A 134 -23.29 -5.27 -3.77
N GLN A 135 -23.28 -5.20 -5.10
CA GLN A 135 -22.55 -6.18 -5.94
C GLN A 135 -21.04 -6.29 -5.66
N TRP A 136 -20.43 -5.29 -5.03
CA TRP A 136 -18.98 -5.25 -4.78
C TRP A 136 -18.58 -5.61 -3.36
N GLU A 137 -19.53 -5.67 -2.42
CA GLU A 137 -19.23 -5.78 -1.00
C GLU A 137 -18.47 -7.05 -0.62
N VAL A 138 -18.84 -8.18 -1.19
CA VAL A 138 -18.18 -9.46 -0.93
C VAL A 138 -16.72 -9.40 -1.38
N ARG A 139 -16.48 -8.93 -2.61
CA ARG A 139 -15.12 -8.76 -3.16
C ARG A 139 -14.28 -7.79 -2.32
N ASP A 140 -14.86 -6.64 -1.95
CA ASP A 140 -14.15 -5.64 -1.19
C ASP A 140 -13.79 -6.17 0.20
N VAL A 141 -14.69 -6.91 0.86
CA VAL A 141 -14.43 -7.53 2.17
C VAL A 141 -13.43 -8.69 2.05
N GLN A 142 -13.50 -9.51 1.00
CA GLN A 142 -12.50 -10.55 0.75
C GLN A 142 -11.09 -9.93 0.61
N ASN A 143 -10.95 -8.83 -0.13
CA ASN A 143 -9.68 -8.12 -0.24
C ASN A 143 -9.16 -7.61 1.11
N VAL A 144 -10.03 -7.17 2.02
CA VAL A 144 -9.65 -6.79 3.38
C VAL A 144 -9.19 -8.01 4.18
N ALA A 145 -9.99 -9.09 4.15
CA ALA A 145 -9.69 -10.32 4.87
C ALA A 145 -8.40 -10.99 4.37
N ASP A 146 -8.13 -10.94 3.06
CA ASP A 146 -6.88 -11.45 2.45
C ASP A 146 -5.64 -10.84 3.11
N ILE A 147 -5.64 -9.52 3.31
CA ILE A 147 -4.50 -8.82 3.92
C ILE A 147 -4.42 -9.09 5.43
N LEU A 148 -5.57 -9.19 6.11
CA LEU A 148 -5.59 -9.47 7.55
C LEU A 148 -4.99 -10.84 7.88
N VAL A 149 -5.34 -11.88 7.10
CA VAL A 149 -4.86 -13.26 7.36
C VAL A 149 -3.48 -13.54 6.79
N ASP A 150 -2.88 -12.61 6.09
CA ASP A 150 -1.56 -12.75 5.47
C ASP A 150 -0.66 -11.54 5.78
N PRO A 151 -0.29 -11.37 7.04
CA PRO A 151 0.51 -10.22 7.48
C PRO A 151 1.91 -10.17 6.84
N GLU A 152 2.42 -11.29 6.33
CA GLU A 152 3.75 -11.39 5.74
C GLU A 152 3.76 -11.40 4.19
N GLY A 153 2.60 -11.57 3.55
CA GLY A 153 2.49 -11.60 2.09
C GLY A 153 2.86 -12.94 1.46
N SER A 154 2.46 -14.05 2.08
CA SER A 154 2.77 -15.41 1.62
C SER A 154 1.53 -16.19 1.16
N LEU A 155 0.60 -15.52 0.50
CA LEU A 155 -0.74 -16.02 0.09
C LEU A 155 -0.77 -17.45 -0.45
N GLU A 156 0.28 -17.88 -1.15
CA GLU A 156 0.37 -19.21 -1.75
C GLU A 156 0.53 -20.36 -0.73
N LYS A 157 0.87 -20.03 0.52
CA LYS A 157 1.18 -21.00 1.58
C LYS A 157 0.20 -20.99 2.74
N ARG A 158 -1.01 -20.44 2.55
CA ARG A 158 -2.03 -20.42 3.61
C ARG A 158 -2.33 -21.83 4.11
N ASN A 159 -2.19 -22.02 5.41
CA ASN A 159 -2.56 -23.25 6.07
C ASN A 159 -4.09 -23.34 6.26
N HIS A 160 -4.56 -24.50 6.78
CA HIS A 160 -5.99 -24.73 7.02
C HIS A 160 -6.63 -23.68 7.94
N TRP A 161 -5.93 -23.28 9.01
CA TRP A 161 -6.44 -22.34 9.99
C TRP A 161 -6.61 -20.92 9.41
N GLU A 162 -5.66 -20.50 8.60
CA GLU A 162 -5.73 -19.19 7.90
C GLU A 162 -6.87 -19.17 6.88
N LYS A 163 -7.04 -20.22 6.09
CA LYS A 163 -8.15 -20.34 5.12
C LYS A 163 -9.51 -20.30 5.80
N THR A 164 -9.68 -21.02 6.89
CA THR A 164 -10.95 -21.08 7.60
C THR A 164 -11.21 -19.78 8.37
N SER A 165 -10.18 -19.18 8.98
CA SER A 165 -10.27 -17.87 9.61
C SER A 165 -10.63 -16.76 8.61
N HIS A 166 -10.10 -16.85 7.38
CA HIS A 166 -10.48 -15.92 6.30
C HIS A 166 -11.99 -15.99 6.02
N ALA A 167 -12.56 -17.19 5.85
CA ALA A 167 -14.00 -17.35 5.62
C ALA A 167 -14.83 -16.77 6.77
N LEU A 168 -14.44 -17.04 8.02
CA LEU A 168 -15.08 -16.45 9.20
C LEU A 168 -15.00 -14.92 9.20
N LEU A 169 -13.82 -14.34 8.94
CA LEU A 169 -13.62 -12.90 8.91
C LEU A 169 -14.44 -12.23 7.81
N VAL A 170 -14.54 -12.81 6.61
CA VAL A 170 -15.40 -12.30 5.55
C VAL A 170 -16.86 -12.23 6.03
N GLY A 171 -17.38 -13.31 6.61
CA GLY A 171 -18.74 -13.34 7.14
C GLY A 171 -18.96 -12.35 8.28
N ALA A 172 -18.04 -12.28 9.24
CA ALA A 172 -18.14 -11.39 10.39
C ALA A 172 -18.03 -9.90 10.00
N ILE A 173 -17.13 -9.53 9.10
CA ILE A 173 -17.00 -8.15 8.59
C ILE A 173 -18.29 -7.74 7.87
N LEU A 174 -18.83 -8.58 6.99
CA LEU A 174 -20.10 -8.30 6.32
C LEU A 174 -21.24 -8.15 7.35
N HIS A 175 -21.32 -9.04 8.35
CA HIS A 175 -22.35 -8.94 9.39
C HIS A 175 -22.26 -7.61 10.14
N VAL A 176 -21.06 -7.23 10.61
CA VAL A 176 -20.82 -5.98 11.31
C VAL A 176 -21.19 -4.77 10.45
N LEU A 177 -20.85 -4.77 9.18
CA LEU A 177 -21.24 -3.72 8.26
C LEU A 177 -22.76 -3.58 8.10
N TYR A 178 -23.51 -4.68 8.19
CA TYR A 178 -24.95 -4.67 8.07
C TYR A 178 -25.66 -4.38 9.39
N ALA A 179 -25.31 -5.09 10.45
CA ALA A 179 -26.13 -5.24 11.64
C ALA A 179 -25.60 -4.53 12.90
N GLU A 180 -24.28 -4.31 13.00
CA GLU A 180 -23.69 -3.74 14.21
C GLU A 180 -23.54 -2.23 14.13
N ALA A 181 -23.52 -1.55 15.29
CA ALA A 181 -23.35 -0.10 15.36
C ALA A 181 -21.89 0.32 15.08
N ASP A 182 -20.92 -0.45 15.61
CA ASP A 182 -19.48 -0.19 15.45
C ASP A 182 -18.94 -0.90 14.19
N LYS A 183 -18.99 -0.20 13.07
CA LYS A 183 -18.57 -0.71 11.75
C LYS A 183 -17.07 -0.58 11.53
N THR A 184 -16.28 -1.14 12.44
CA THR A 184 -14.82 -1.10 12.44
C THR A 184 -14.23 -2.50 12.62
N LEU A 185 -12.92 -2.66 12.37
CA LEU A 185 -12.22 -3.90 12.68
C LEU A 185 -12.14 -4.16 14.20
N ALA A 186 -12.13 -3.10 15.02
CA ALA A 186 -12.32 -3.21 16.47
C ALA A 186 -13.72 -3.75 16.80
N GLY A 187 -14.76 -3.26 16.13
CA GLY A 187 -16.13 -3.76 16.24
C GLY A 187 -16.25 -5.23 15.83
N VAL A 188 -15.56 -5.67 14.78
CA VAL A 188 -15.49 -7.10 14.39
C VAL A 188 -14.84 -7.94 15.49
N ALA A 189 -13.73 -7.46 16.09
CA ALA A 189 -13.08 -8.13 17.19
C ALA A 189 -14.01 -8.25 18.40
N ALA A 190 -14.69 -7.16 18.78
CA ALA A 190 -15.66 -7.15 19.88
C ALA A 190 -16.85 -8.08 19.61
N PHE A 191 -17.38 -8.10 18.40
CA PHE A 191 -18.48 -8.97 17.98
C PHE A 191 -18.14 -10.47 18.12
N LEU A 192 -16.95 -10.88 17.69
CA LEU A 192 -16.51 -12.27 17.73
C LEU A 192 -16.08 -12.72 19.14
N SER A 193 -15.71 -11.79 20.01
CA SER A 193 -15.21 -12.10 21.38
C SER A 193 -16.06 -11.49 22.51
N ASP A 194 -17.35 -11.24 22.26
CA ASP A 194 -18.26 -10.73 23.29
C ASP A 194 -18.34 -11.70 24.48
N PRO A 195 -17.85 -11.32 25.68
CA PRO A 195 -17.82 -12.22 26.82
C PRO A 195 -19.22 -12.57 27.37
N ARG A 196 -20.25 -11.86 26.93
CA ARG A 196 -21.64 -12.06 27.38
C ARG A 196 -22.38 -13.13 26.59
N ARG A 197 -21.81 -13.65 25.50
CA ARG A 197 -22.46 -14.68 24.68
C ARG A 197 -21.46 -15.71 24.13
N PRO A 198 -21.86 -17.00 24.10
CA PRO A 198 -21.08 -18.04 23.45
C PRO A 198 -20.95 -17.79 21.96
N ILE A 199 -19.88 -18.31 21.35
CA ILE A 199 -19.63 -18.16 19.91
C ILE A 199 -20.76 -18.76 19.06
N GLU A 200 -21.39 -19.85 19.52
CA GLU A 200 -22.54 -20.47 18.85
C GLU A 200 -23.70 -19.50 18.69
N SER A 201 -23.97 -18.71 19.74
CA SER A 201 -25.00 -17.67 19.70
C SER A 201 -24.64 -16.54 18.74
N THR A 202 -23.36 -16.18 18.66
CA THR A 202 -22.84 -15.20 17.69
C THR A 202 -23.04 -15.70 16.26
N LEU A 203 -22.67 -16.96 15.98
CA LEU A 203 -22.85 -17.57 14.66
C LEU A 203 -24.34 -17.76 14.31
N ALA A 204 -25.19 -18.11 15.31
CA ALA A 204 -26.64 -18.19 15.11
C ALA A 204 -27.24 -16.81 14.76
N ALA A 205 -26.75 -15.72 15.37
CA ALA A 205 -27.17 -14.37 15.01
C ALA A 205 -26.79 -14.03 13.57
N MET A 206 -25.58 -14.37 13.13
CA MET A 206 -25.15 -14.18 11.73
C MET A 206 -26.06 -14.90 10.74
N MET A 207 -26.55 -16.10 11.07
CA MET A 207 -27.44 -16.88 10.19
C MET A 207 -28.90 -16.38 10.18
N LYS A 208 -29.35 -15.75 11.27
CA LYS A 208 -30.77 -15.37 11.43
C LYS A 208 -31.06 -13.91 11.10
N THR A 209 -30.07 -13.03 11.15
CA THR A 209 -30.24 -11.59 10.90
C THR A 209 -30.66 -11.33 9.46
N ALA A 210 -31.74 -10.56 9.28
CA ALA A 210 -32.26 -10.18 7.97
C ALA A 210 -31.43 -9.04 7.36
N HIS A 211 -30.19 -9.31 6.97
CA HIS A 211 -29.25 -8.34 6.42
C HIS A 211 -29.77 -7.65 5.16
N LEU A 212 -30.53 -8.39 4.35
CA LEU A 212 -31.10 -7.93 3.08
C LEU A 212 -32.60 -7.58 3.22
N GLY A 213 -33.02 -7.25 4.43
CA GLY A 213 -34.42 -6.93 4.72
C GLY A 213 -35.36 -8.11 4.39
N LYS A 214 -36.34 -7.91 3.51
CA LYS A 214 -37.32 -8.94 3.13
C LYS A 214 -36.69 -10.18 2.47
N ALA A 215 -35.52 -10.04 1.85
CA ALA A 215 -34.78 -11.17 1.27
C ALA A 215 -34.06 -12.03 2.32
N GLY A 216 -34.08 -11.63 3.59
CA GLY A 216 -33.54 -12.41 4.70
C GLY A 216 -32.04 -12.25 4.92
N PRO A 217 -31.39 -13.30 5.44
CA PRO A 217 -29.96 -13.29 5.70
C PRO A 217 -29.13 -13.19 4.41
N HIS A 218 -28.00 -12.47 4.51
CA HIS A 218 -27.03 -12.44 3.40
C HIS A 218 -26.38 -13.83 3.21
N PRO A 219 -26.39 -14.42 1.99
CA PRO A 219 -25.96 -15.80 1.78
C PRO A 219 -24.51 -16.08 2.24
N VAL A 220 -23.57 -15.17 1.95
CA VAL A 220 -22.16 -15.33 2.34
C VAL A 220 -22.00 -15.30 3.87
N ILE A 221 -22.73 -14.43 4.57
CA ILE A 221 -22.70 -14.36 6.05
C ILE A 221 -23.24 -15.67 6.64
N ALA A 222 -24.41 -16.10 6.18
CA ALA A 222 -25.04 -17.31 6.68
C ALA A 222 -24.20 -18.57 6.39
N SER A 223 -23.59 -18.66 5.20
CA SER A 223 -22.70 -19.77 4.82
C SER A 223 -21.45 -19.83 5.69
N ALA A 224 -20.75 -18.70 5.90
CA ALA A 224 -19.56 -18.63 6.75
C ALA A 224 -19.85 -19.07 8.19
N ALA A 225 -20.96 -18.61 8.76
CA ALA A 225 -21.39 -19.01 10.10
C ALA A 225 -21.74 -20.50 10.18
N ARG A 226 -22.46 -21.02 9.19
CA ARG A 226 -22.83 -22.45 9.11
C ARG A 226 -21.60 -23.34 8.99
N GLU A 227 -20.64 -22.98 8.15
CA GLU A 227 -19.40 -23.71 7.97
C GLU A 227 -18.65 -23.85 9.30
N LEU A 228 -18.54 -22.76 10.07
CA LEU A 228 -17.87 -22.82 11.37
C LEU A 228 -18.67 -23.60 12.42
N LEU A 229 -20.00 -23.50 12.43
CA LEU A 229 -20.86 -24.30 13.34
C LEU A 229 -20.78 -25.81 13.09
N ASN A 230 -20.57 -26.23 11.85
CA ASN A 230 -20.45 -27.64 11.48
C ASN A 230 -19.11 -28.28 11.91
N LYS A 231 -18.14 -27.48 12.36
CA LYS A 231 -16.85 -27.96 12.84
C LYS A 231 -16.95 -28.45 14.29
N SER A 232 -16.03 -29.36 14.66
CA SER A 232 -15.88 -29.77 16.08
C SER A 232 -15.56 -28.57 16.98
N ASP A 233 -15.85 -28.71 18.26
CA ASP A 233 -15.61 -27.63 19.24
C ASP A 233 -14.12 -27.23 19.29
N ASN A 234 -13.21 -28.19 19.21
CA ASN A 234 -11.78 -27.94 19.18
C ASN A 234 -11.36 -27.18 17.91
N GLU A 235 -11.86 -27.58 16.74
CA GLU A 235 -11.55 -26.93 15.48
C GLU A 235 -12.16 -25.51 15.45
N ARG A 236 -13.40 -25.34 15.88
CA ARG A 236 -14.08 -24.06 16.00
C ARG A 236 -13.31 -23.08 16.89
N SER A 237 -12.87 -23.56 18.07
CA SER A 237 -12.05 -22.76 19.00
C SER A 237 -10.70 -22.36 18.37
N GLY A 238 -10.04 -23.27 17.64
CA GLY A 238 -8.79 -23.00 16.95
C GLY A 238 -8.94 -21.94 15.84
N VAL A 239 -10.02 -22.05 15.02
CA VAL A 239 -10.32 -21.05 13.98
C VAL A 239 -10.61 -19.68 14.58
N LEU A 240 -11.43 -19.62 15.65
CA LEU A 240 -11.74 -18.38 16.34
C LEU A 240 -10.46 -17.74 16.91
N SER A 241 -9.63 -18.50 17.60
CA SER A 241 -8.36 -18.03 18.15
C SER A 241 -7.45 -17.46 17.07
N THR A 242 -7.35 -18.14 15.93
CA THR A 242 -6.56 -17.67 14.77
C THR A 242 -7.15 -16.39 14.20
N ALA A 243 -8.46 -16.31 13.98
CA ALA A 243 -9.11 -15.10 13.49
C ALA A 243 -8.90 -13.91 14.45
N MET A 244 -8.98 -14.15 15.76
CA MET A 244 -8.77 -13.12 16.77
C MET A 244 -7.31 -12.64 16.84
N SER A 245 -6.33 -13.48 16.50
CA SER A 245 -4.93 -13.06 16.43
C SER A 245 -4.70 -12.01 15.33
N PHE A 246 -5.38 -12.14 14.19
CA PHE A 246 -5.32 -11.16 13.10
C PHE A 246 -6.00 -9.82 13.44
N LEU A 247 -6.94 -9.83 14.38
CA LEU A 247 -7.64 -8.62 14.86
C LEU A 247 -6.97 -8.00 16.10
N GLY A 248 -5.90 -8.60 16.62
CA GLY A 248 -5.24 -8.17 17.84
C GLY A 248 -4.81 -6.70 17.84
N LEU A 249 -4.30 -6.20 16.71
CA LEU A 249 -3.91 -4.80 16.55
C LEU A 249 -5.04 -3.81 16.85
N TYR A 250 -6.25 -4.13 16.43
CA TYR A 250 -7.42 -3.22 16.54
C TYR A 250 -8.03 -3.19 17.96
N ARG A 251 -7.50 -3.97 18.91
CA ARG A 251 -7.82 -3.87 20.33
C ARG A 251 -7.04 -2.77 21.07
N ASP A 252 -5.97 -2.26 20.43
CA ASP A 252 -5.26 -1.09 20.93
C ASP A 252 -6.16 0.15 20.85
N PRO A 253 -6.40 0.89 21.96
CA PRO A 253 -7.32 2.03 21.98
C PRO A 253 -6.92 3.13 20.98
N VAL A 254 -5.63 3.38 20.78
CA VAL A 254 -5.14 4.40 19.82
C VAL A 254 -5.42 3.97 18.40
N VAL A 255 -5.09 2.72 18.06
CA VAL A 255 -5.38 2.16 16.72
C VAL A 255 -6.90 2.14 16.48
N ALA A 256 -7.70 1.70 17.45
CA ALA A 256 -9.16 1.72 17.35
C ALA A 256 -9.70 3.13 17.10
N GLN A 257 -9.15 4.15 17.75
CA GLN A 257 -9.56 5.54 17.58
C GLN A 257 -9.26 6.05 16.15
N VAL A 258 -8.07 5.83 15.63
CA VAL A 258 -7.67 6.32 14.30
C VAL A 258 -8.22 5.46 13.15
N THR A 259 -8.80 4.30 13.45
CA THR A 259 -9.51 3.44 12.47
C THR A 259 -11.03 3.47 12.64
N ARG A 260 -11.58 4.39 13.46
CA ARG A 260 -13.02 4.45 13.75
C ARG A 260 -13.82 5.17 12.67
N ARG A 261 -13.26 6.18 12.03
CA ARG A 261 -13.91 7.03 11.01
C ARG A 261 -12.97 7.27 9.82
N CYS A 262 -13.46 7.92 8.80
CA CYS A 262 -12.63 8.39 7.68
C CYS A 262 -12.61 9.92 7.68
N ASP A 263 -11.43 10.50 7.83
CA ASP A 263 -11.18 11.93 7.59
C ASP A 263 -10.83 12.18 6.11
N TRP A 264 -10.62 11.13 5.34
CA TRP A 264 -10.36 11.15 3.90
C TRP A 264 -10.86 9.86 3.22
N ARG A 265 -11.04 9.91 1.91
CA ARG A 265 -11.41 8.78 1.06
C ARG A 265 -10.40 8.59 -0.07
N ILE A 266 -10.26 7.36 -0.56
CA ILE A 266 -9.35 7.04 -1.66
C ILE A 266 -9.69 7.88 -2.91
N SER A 267 -10.97 8.06 -3.21
CA SER A 267 -11.43 8.87 -4.35
C SER A 267 -11.04 10.35 -4.22
N GLU A 268 -10.96 10.90 -3.01
CA GLU A 268 -10.60 12.30 -2.77
C GLU A 268 -9.12 12.58 -3.03
N ILE A 269 -8.25 11.56 -2.82
CA ILE A 269 -6.80 11.70 -3.04
C ILE A 269 -6.52 12.07 -4.50
N VAL A 270 -7.16 11.39 -5.45
CA VAL A 270 -6.91 11.60 -6.89
C VAL A 270 -7.96 12.48 -7.57
N GLY A 271 -9.15 12.63 -6.98
CA GLY A 271 -10.29 13.34 -7.56
C GLY A 271 -10.59 14.70 -6.96
N GLY A 272 -9.95 15.09 -5.88
CA GLY A 272 -10.16 16.36 -5.21
C GLY A 272 -9.91 17.57 -6.12
N GLN A 273 -10.43 18.76 -5.75
CA GLN A 273 -10.15 20.00 -6.49
C GLN A 273 -8.67 20.38 -6.44
N ARG A 274 -8.01 20.10 -5.33
CA ARG A 274 -6.56 20.29 -5.11
C ARG A 274 -5.90 18.94 -4.87
N PRO A 275 -4.63 18.75 -5.23
CA PRO A 275 -3.90 17.53 -4.95
C PRO A 275 -3.86 17.26 -3.44
N ALA A 276 -3.81 15.98 -3.07
CA ALA A 276 -3.70 15.56 -1.67
C ALA A 276 -2.37 14.83 -1.42
N THR A 277 -1.76 15.08 -0.27
CA THR A 277 -0.59 14.33 0.19
C THR A 277 -0.93 13.61 1.48
N LEU A 278 -0.89 12.29 1.46
CA LEU A 278 -1.08 11.42 2.62
C LEU A 278 0.29 10.89 3.07
N TYR A 279 0.69 11.23 4.28
CA TYR A 279 1.86 10.66 4.92
C TYR A 279 1.43 9.52 5.82
N LEU A 280 1.94 8.33 5.55
CA LEU A 280 1.80 7.14 6.38
C LEU A 280 3.06 7.06 7.25
N VAL A 281 2.97 7.64 8.43
CA VAL A 281 4.09 7.71 9.38
C VAL A 281 3.98 6.57 10.38
N VAL A 282 5.06 5.83 10.54
CA VAL A 282 5.13 4.72 11.50
C VAL A 282 6.45 4.78 12.24
N PRO A 283 6.46 4.99 13.57
CA PRO A 283 7.69 4.96 14.35
C PRO A 283 8.43 3.62 14.21
N PRO A 284 9.77 3.60 14.18
CA PRO A 284 10.55 2.36 14.05
C PRO A 284 10.20 1.26 15.05
N SER A 285 9.82 1.64 16.29
CA SER A 285 9.38 0.72 17.35
C SER A 285 8.10 -0.05 17.02
N ASP A 286 7.26 0.52 16.15
CA ASP A 286 5.91 0.01 15.87
C ASP A 286 5.74 -0.55 14.45
N ILE A 287 6.79 -0.58 13.63
CA ILE A 287 6.74 -1.07 12.25
C ILE A 287 6.13 -2.47 12.17
N ALA A 288 6.67 -3.42 12.92
CA ALA A 288 6.22 -4.80 12.86
C ALA A 288 4.75 -4.94 13.31
N ARG A 289 4.36 -4.22 14.36
CA ARG A 289 3.01 -4.26 14.94
C ARG A 289 1.95 -3.66 14.02
N THR A 290 2.25 -2.53 13.39
CA THR A 290 1.29 -1.77 12.56
C THR A 290 1.38 -2.10 11.07
N LYS A 291 2.38 -2.88 10.65
CA LYS A 291 2.58 -3.32 9.28
C LYS A 291 1.31 -3.85 8.60
N PRO A 292 0.47 -4.71 9.22
CA PRO A 292 -0.76 -5.19 8.59
C PRO A 292 -1.72 -4.08 8.19
N LEU A 293 -1.86 -3.03 9.01
CA LEU A 293 -2.74 -1.89 8.73
C LEU A 293 -2.19 -1.02 7.59
N ILE A 294 -0.90 -0.72 7.57
CA ILE A 294 -0.29 0.05 6.48
C ILE A 294 -0.40 -0.71 5.15
N ARG A 295 -0.14 -2.01 5.18
CA ARG A 295 -0.33 -2.90 4.02
C ARG A 295 -1.78 -2.89 3.52
N LEU A 296 -2.74 -2.96 4.44
CA LEU A 296 -4.17 -2.90 4.12
C LEU A 296 -4.53 -1.59 3.42
N ILE A 297 -4.09 -0.45 3.95
CA ILE A 297 -4.33 0.87 3.35
C ILE A 297 -3.74 0.95 1.94
N LEU A 298 -2.46 0.59 1.76
CA LEU A 298 -1.79 0.63 0.46
C LEU A 298 -2.45 -0.31 -0.56
N ASN A 299 -2.83 -1.52 -0.15
CA ASN A 299 -3.55 -2.46 -1.02
C ASN A 299 -4.93 -1.94 -1.43
N GLN A 300 -5.71 -1.39 -0.51
CA GLN A 300 -7.01 -0.80 -0.83
C GLN A 300 -6.87 0.35 -1.83
N ILE A 301 -5.89 1.22 -1.64
CA ILE A 301 -5.61 2.33 -2.56
C ILE A 301 -5.21 1.79 -3.93
N GLY A 302 -4.25 0.88 -3.98
CA GLY A 302 -3.77 0.29 -5.23
C GLY A 302 -4.89 -0.41 -6.00
N ARG A 303 -5.62 -1.32 -5.36
CA ARG A 303 -6.73 -2.06 -5.97
C ARG A 303 -7.84 -1.11 -6.45
N ARG A 304 -8.26 -0.15 -5.63
CA ARG A 304 -9.31 0.80 -5.98
C ARG A 304 -8.94 1.65 -7.19
N LEU A 305 -7.70 2.10 -7.27
CA LEU A 305 -7.25 2.99 -8.34
C LEU A 305 -6.85 2.25 -9.63
N THR A 306 -6.81 0.93 -9.63
CA THR A 306 -6.53 0.11 -10.82
C THR A 306 -7.74 -0.66 -11.34
N GLU A 307 -8.95 -0.42 -10.80
CA GLU A 307 -10.17 -1.10 -11.25
C GLU A 307 -10.69 -0.61 -12.61
N ASP A 308 -10.58 0.68 -12.87
CA ASP A 308 -11.11 1.30 -14.08
C ASP A 308 -10.09 2.27 -14.69
N LEU A 309 -9.62 1.96 -15.89
CA LEU A 309 -8.66 2.77 -16.63
C LEU A 309 -9.23 4.15 -17.01
N HIS A 310 -10.53 4.20 -17.26
CA HIS A 310 -11.25 5.41 -17.68
C HIS A 310 -12.08 6.04 -16.56
N ALA A 311 -11.73 5.77 -15.31
CA ALA A 311 -12.46 6.29 -14.15
C ALA A 311 -12.64 7.82 -14.24
N LYS A 312 -13.89 8.25 -14.34
CA LYS A 312 -14.25 9.67 -14.32
C LYS A 312 -13.90 10.27 -12.97
N GLY A 313 -13.46 11.54 -12.99
CA GLY A 313 -13.16 12.29 -11.76
C GLY A 313 -11.73 12.20 -11.28
N ARG A 314 -10.83 11.47 -11.92
CA ARG A 314 -9.39 11.56 -11.64
C ARG A 314 -8.85 12.87 -12.20
N ARG A 315 -8.27 13.69 -11.32
CA ARG A 315 -7.72 15.01 -11.67
C ARG A 315 -6.22 15.07 -11.48
N HIS A 316 -5.69 14.22 -10.62
CA HIS A 316 -4.29 14.24 -10.22
C HIS A 316 -3.64 12.90 -10.43
N ARG A 317 -2.43 12.89 -10.99
CA ARG A 317 -1.52 11.74 -10.94
C ARG A 317 -1.15 11.47 -9.48
N LEU A 318 -0.93 10.21 -9.14
CA LEU A 318 -0.57 9.80 -7.80
C LEU A 318 0.87 9.27 -7.75
N LEU A 319 1.69 9.91 -6.94
CA LEU A 319 3.01 9.42 -6.57
C LEU A 319 2.92 8.55 -5.31
N LEU A 320 3.36 7.31 -5.41
CA LEU A 320 3.62 6.43 -4.28
C LEU A 320 5.11 6.57 -3.93
N MET A 321 5.43 7.41 -2.95
CA MET A 321 6.78 7.60 -2.42
C MET A 321 7.00 6.59 -1.29
N LEU A 322 7.64 5.47 -1.60
CA LEU A 322 7.82 4.32 -0.70
C LEU A 322 9.28 4.27 -0.22
N ASP A 323 9.66 5.21 0.62
CA ASP A 323 11.06 5.45 1.00
C ASP A 323 11.73 4.19 1.59
N GLU A 324 11.11 3.47 2.47
CA GLU A 324 11.63 2.23 3.04
C GLU A 324 10.74 1.04 2.65
N PHE A 325 10.63 0.78 1.34
CA PHE A 325 9.77 -0.27 0.79
C PHE A 325 9.98 -1.67 1.42
N PRO A 326 11.22 -2.12 1.74
CA PRO A 326 11.44 -3.40 2.38
C PRO A 326 10.75 -3.58 3.74
N ALA A 327 10.49 -2.51 4.47
CA ALA A 327 9.78 -2.57 5.75
C ALA A 327 8.33 -3.06 5.62
N LEU A 328 7.72 -2.88 4.45
CA LEU A 328 6.37 -3.35 4.15
C LEU A 328 6.30 -4.86 3.91
N GLY A 329 7.46 -5.52 3.68
CA GLY A 329 7.51 -6.90 3.24
C GLY A 329 6.96 -7.11 1.84
N ARG A 330 6.67 -8.35 1.45
CA ARG A 330 6.11 -8.68 0.15
C ARG A 330 4.66 -8.15 0.05
N LEU A 331 4.37 -7.40 -1.00
CA LEU A 331 3.06 -6.88 -1.35
C LEU A 331 2.60 -7.51 -2.67
N ASP A 332 1.95 -8.67 -2.64
CA ASP A 332 1.60 -9.46 -3.83
C ASP A 332 0.81 -8.68 -4.87
N PHE A 333 -0.11 -7.83 -4.41
CA PHE A 333 -0.84 -6.96 -5.32
C PHE A 333 0.10 -6.01 -6.06
N PHE A 334 1.06 -5.39 -5.35
CA PHE A 334 2.02 -4.48 -5.99
C PHE A 334 2.95 -5.24 -6.93
N GLU A 335 3.43 -6.43 -6.54
CA GLU A 335 4.27 -7.27 -7.38
C GLU A 335 3.62 -7.57 -8.74
N SER A 336 2.33 -7.91 -8.72
CA SER A 336 1.58 -8.20 -9.95
C SER A 336 1.10 -6.95 -10.69
N ALA A 337 0.80 -5.85 -10.00
CA ALA A 337 0.13 -4.68 -10.55
C ALA A 337 1.09 -3.56 -10.99
N LEU A 338 2.33 -3.51 -10.49
CA LEU A 338 3.29 -2.44 -10.83
C LEU A 338 3.42 -2.22 -12.34
N ALA A 339 3.50 -3.31 -13.11
CA ALA A 339 3.61 -3.22 -14.57
C ALA A 339 2.44 -2.47 -15.23
N PHE A 340 1.27 -2.43 -14.60
CA PHE A 340 0.06 -1.84 -15.16
C PHE A 340 -0.30 -0.50 -14.49
N MET A 341 0.16 -0.25 -13.28
CA MET A 341 -0.20 0.93 -12.47
C MET A 341 0.08 2.26 -13.20
N ALA A 342 1.12 2.30 -13.99
CA ALA A 342 1.48 3.47 -14.79
C ALA A 342 0.34 3.94 -15.71
N GLY A 343 -0.35 3.00 -16.37
CA GLY A 343 -1.50 3.28 -17.22
C GLY A 343 -2.70 3.89 -16.47
N TYR A 344 -2.76 3.69 -15.16
CA TYR A 344 -3.79 4.26 -14.29
C TYR A 344 -3.37 5.57 -13.63
N GLY A 345 -2.25 6.17 -14.05
CA GLY A 345 -1.75 7.43 -13.50
C GLY A 345 -1.08 7.31 -12.13
N LEU A 346 -0.66 6.10 -11.74
CA LEU A 346 0.08 5.84 -10.52
C LEU A 346 1.57 5.69 -10.86
N LYS A 347 2.43 6.41 -10.16
CA LYS A 347 3.88 6.33 -10.27
C LYS A 347 4.47 5.93 -8.93
N ALA A 348 5.24 4.85 -8.88
CA ALA A 348 5.97 4.43 -7.69
C ALA A 348 7.43 4.93 -7.74
N PHE A 349 7.93 5.33 -6.57
CA PHE A 349 9.32 5.69 -6.35
C PHE A 349 9.77 5.19 -4.98
#